data_b2e5a1b88303de8a5b82c74a0510d20e
#
_entry.id   b2e5a1b88303de8a5b82c74a0510d20e
#
_cell.length_a   1.000
_cell.length_b   1.000
_cell.length_c   1.000
_cell.angle_alpha   90.00
_cell.angle_beta   90.00
_cell.angle_gamma   90.00
#
_symmetry.space_group_name_H-M   'P 1'
#
loop_
_entity.id
_entity.type
_entity.pdbx_description
1 polymer ?
#
loop_
_entity_poly.entity_id
_entity_poly.type
_entity_poly.pdbx_seq_one_letter_code
_entity_poly.pdbx_strand_id
1 'polypeptide(L)'
;FNQYTYEPITVILAKNLVGYQFSKGFEAKESIAELSSYEAGSKVIPYVVLGSVQGKDLLGFSYEQLLPYALPAENPEKAFVVIPGDFVTTEDGTGIVHTAPTFGADDAKVAADAGVPAMLVHDDRGNLVPLVDLQGRFRPEMGEFAGMYVKNEYYNEGEEPERSADVQIAIKLKDGDEVISAL
;
A
#
# COMPACT_ATOMS: atom_id res chain seq x y z
N PHE A 1 -11.49 -5.90 11.14
CA PHE A 1 -12.68 -5.86 10.28
C PHE A 1 -12.56 -4.75 9.25
N ASN A 2 -13.06 -4.99 8.04
CA ASN A 2 -13.25 -3.95 7.06
C ASN A 2 -14.31 -2.96 7.57
N GLN A 3 -14.02 -1.66 7.57
CA GLN A 3 -14.92 -0.65 8.13
C GLN A 3 -16.21 -0.41 7.32
N TYR A 4 -16.29 -0.95 6.10
CA TYR A 4 -17.43 -0.78 5.20
C TYR A 4 -18.29 -2.05 5.10
N THR A 5 -17.64 -3.21 4.92
CA THR A 5 -18.35 -4.50 4.83
C THR A 5 -18.59 -5.12 6.20
N TYR A 6 -17.84 -4.70 7.21
CA TYR A 6 -17.81 -5.29 8.55
C TYR A 6 -17.41 -6.76 8.59
N GLU A 7 -16.76 -7.22 7.52
CA GLU A 7 -16.22 -8.58 7.46
C GLU A 7 -14.85 -8.65 8.13
N PRO A 8 -14.49 -9.78 8.74
CA PRO A 8 -13.14 -9.98 9.26
C PRO A 8 -12.10 -9.90 8.14
N ILE A 9 -11.00 -9.18 8.41
CA ILE A 9 -9.83 -9.14 7.52
C ILE A 9 -8.64 -9.78 8.23
N THR A 10 -7.74 -10.36 7.45
CA THR A 10 -6.46 -10.88 7.94
C THR A 10 -5.35 -9.90 7.59
N VAL A 11 -4.52 -9.57 8.57
CA VAL A 11 -3.36 -8.69 8.39
C VAL A 11 -2.10 -9.40 8.86
N ILE A 12 -0.97 -9.04 8.26
CA ILE A 12 0.36 -9.52 8.63
C ILE A 12 1.15 -8.33 9.17
N LEU A 13 1.70 -8.48 10.36
CA LEU A 13 2.57 -7.49 10.99
C LEU A 13 3.57 -8.16 11.93
N ALA A 14 4.60 -7.42 12.35
CA ALA A 14 5.58 -7.93 13.27
C ALA A 14 4.94 -8.29 14.62
N LYS A 15 5.27 -9.46 15.15
CA LYS A 15 4.71 -10.00 16.40
C LYS A 15 4.81 -9.02 17.57
N ASN A 16 5.94 -8.32 17.68
CA ASN A 16 6.17 -7.36 18.78
C ASN A 16 5.25 -6.12 18.67
N LEU A 17 4.70 -5.84 17.51
CA LEU A 17 3.87 -4.68 17.24
C LEU A 17 2.37 -4.97 17.36
N VAL A 18 1.96 -6.24 17.51
CA VAL A 18 0.55 -6.62 17.68
C VAL A 18 -0.09 -5.88 18.85
N GLY A 19 0.52 -5.90 20.03
CA GLY A 19 -0.02 -5.22 21.22
C GLY A 19 0.00 -3.68 21.11
N TYR A 20 0.84 -3.11 20.26
CA TYR A 20 0.86 -1.68 19.96
C TYR A 20 -0.26 -1.30 18.98
N GLN A 21 -0.36 -2.00 17.87
CA GLN A 21 -1.34 -1.73 16.81
C GLN A 21 -2.78 -2.07 17.25
N PHE A 22 -2.95 -3.15 18.00
CA PHE A 22 -4.25 -3.59 18.53
C PHE A 22 -4.35 -3.32 20.03
N SER A 23 -4.08 -2.08 20.45
CA SER A 23 -4.12 -1.68 21.85
C SER A 23 -5.50 -1.12 22.24
N LYS A 24 -5.70 0.17 22.11
CA LYS A 24 -6.93 0.86 22.54
C LYS A 24 -8.06 0.61 21.52
N GLY A 25 -9.20 0.13 22.01
CA GLY A 25 -10.37 -0.17 21.17
C GLY A 25 -10.33 -1.56 20.52
N PHE A 26 -9.36 -2.40 20.92
CA PHE A 26 -9.28 -3.79 20.46
C PHE A 26 -9.28 -4.77 21.62
N GLU A 27 -9.78 -5.98 21.38
CA GLU A 27 -9.82 -7.08 22.35
C GLU A 27 -9.37 -8.39 21.71
N ALA A 28 -8.34 -9.01 22.29
CA ALA A 28 -7.88 -10.33 21.84
C ALA A 28 -8.90 -11.42 22.19
N LYS A 29 -9.19 -12.29 21.24
CA LYS A 29 -10.04 -13.48 21.41
C LYS A 29 -9.22 -14.74 21.15
N GLU A 30 -9.72 -15.87 21.65
CA GLU A 30 -9.05 -17.16 21.56
C GLU A 30 -9.36 -17.88 20.24
N SER A 31 -10.52 -17.59 19.63
CA SER A 31 -10.97 -18.30 18.41
C SER A 31 -11.62 -17.37 17.40
N ILE A 32 -11.54 -17.76 16.12
CA ILE A 32 -12.22 -17.07 15.02
C ILE A 32 -13.73 -17.03 15.22
N ALA A 33 -14.31 -18.05 15.85
CA ALA A 33 -15.75 -18.11 16.07
C ALA A 33 -16.26 -16.95 16.95
N GLU A 34 -15.42 -16.41 17.84
CA GLU A 34 -15.76 -15.28 18.69
C GLU A 34 -15.81 -13.95 17.94
N LEU A 35 -15.22 -13.87 16.74
CA LEU A 35 -15.32 -12.69 15.89
C LEU A 35 -16.75 -12.45 15.40
N SER A 36 -17.58 -13.49 15.33
CA SER A 36 -19.01 -13.38 14.95
C SER A 36 -19.86 -12.56 15.93
N SER A 37 -19.33 -12.28 17.12
CA SER A 37 -19.97 -11.42 18.13
C SER A 37 -19.80 -9.92 17.86
N TYR A 38 -19.00 -9.54 16.86
CA TYR A 38 -18.78 -8.14 16.51
C TYR A 38 -20.03 -7.57 15.80
N GLU A 39 -20.51 -6.46 16.34
CA GLU A 39 -21.59 -5.68 15.75
C GLU A 39 -21.04 -4.35 15.20
N ALA A 40 -21.50 -3.96 14.03
CA ALA A 40 -21.12 -2.69 13.38
C ALA A 40 -21.32 -1.52 14.36
N GLY A 41 -20.28 -0.71 14.53
CA GLY A 41 -20.29 0.44 15.44
C GLY A 41 -19.95 0.10 16.90
N SER A 42 -19.63 -1.14 17.22
CA SER A 42 -19.10 -1.50 18.53
C SER A 42 -17.83 -0.74 18.85
N LYS A 43 -17.70 -0.27 20.10
CA LYS A 43 -16.52 0.49 20.56
C LYS A 43 -15.25 -0.35 20.68
N VAL A 44 -15.40 -1.67 20.73
CA VAL A 44 -14.32 -2.63 20.87
C VAL A 44 -14.37 -3.59 19.70
N ILE A 45 -13.26 -3.71 19.00
CA ILE A 45 -13.10 -4.57 17.83
C ILE A 45 -12.35 -5.83 18.25
N PRO A 46 -12.97 -7.02 18.15
CA PRO A 46 -12.27 -8.25 18.48
C PRO A 46 -11.25 -8.62 17.42
N TYR A 47 -10.13 -9.19 17.85
CA TYR A 47 -9.14 -9.79 16.96
C TYR A 47 -8.63 -11.14 17.49
N VAL A 48 -8.08 -11.94 16.59
CA VAL A 48 -7.50 -13.24 16.90
C VAL A 48 -6.13 -13.36 16.23
N VAL A 49 -5.13 -13.88 16.92
CA VAL A 49 -3.83 -14.19 16.34
C VAL A 49 -3.91 -15.59 15.73
N LEU A 50 -3.94 -15.67 14.40
CA LEU A 50 -4.08 -16.93 13.66
C LEU A 50 -2.82 -17.79 13.69
N GLY A 51 -1.64 -17.17 13.79
CA GLY A 51 -0.36 -17.87 13.79
C GLY A 51 0.79 -16.90 13.68
N SER A 52 1.98 -17.44 13.54
CA SER A 52 3.20 -16.67 13.29
C SER A 52 4.13 -17.41 12.34
N VAL A 53 4.83 -16.64 11.50
CA VAL A 53 5.85 -17.13 10.58
C VAL A 53 7.11 -16.29 10.72
N GLN A 54 8.24 -16.79 10.25
CA GLN A 54 9.45 -15.98 10.16
C GLN A 54 9.33 -15.05 8.95
N GLY A 55 9.80 -13.80 9.05
CA GLY A 55 9.80 -12.87 7.91
C GLY A 55 10.45 -13.43 6.65
N LYS A 56 11.53 -14.22 6.81
CA LYS A 56 12.19 -14.91 5.70
C LYS A 56 11.30 -15.89 4.94
N ASP A 57 10.27 -16.44 5.58
CA ASP A 57 9.35 -17.39 4.96
C ASP A 57 8.31 -16.70 4.06
N LEU A 58 8.25 -15.35 4.13
CA LEU A 58 7.42 -14.52 3.26
C LEU A 58 8.17 -14.05 2.00
N LEU A 59 9.48 -14.22 1.93
CA LEU A 59 10.28 -13.77 0.78
C LEU A 59 9.83 -14.45 -0.51
N GLY A 60 9.67 -13.63 -1.55
CA GLY A 60 9.22 -14.08 -2.86
C GLY A 60 7.71 -14.25 -3.00
N PHE A 61 6.92 -14.05 -1.96
CA PHE A 61 5.47 -13.98 -2.12
C PHE A 61 5.11 -12.77 -2.95
N SER A 62 4.24 -12.95 -3.93
CA SER A 62 3.67 -11.87 -4.72
C SER A 62 2.38 -11.36 -4.09
N TYR A 63 2.05 -10.12 -4.39
CA TYR A 63 0.80 -9.49 -3.97
C TYR A 63 0.17 -8.73 -5.14
N GLU A 64 -1.13 -8.51 -5.07
CA GLU A 64 -1.87 -7.76 -6.08
C GLU A 64 -1.56 -6.26 -5.97
N GLN A 65 -1.46 -5.62 -7.12
CA GLN A 65 -1.27 -4.18 -7.21
C GLN A 65 -2.58 -3.46 -6.88
N LEU A 66 -2.56 -2.54 -5.91
CA LEU A 66 -3.76 -1.78 -5.50
C LEU A 66 -4.33 -0.89 -6.62
N LEU A 67 -3.45 -0.31 -7.44
CA LEU A 67 -3.82 0.55 -8.56
C LEU A 67 -3.25 -0.02 -9.86
N PRO A 68 -3.94 -0.98 -10.53
CA PRO A 68 -3.39 -1.74 -11.64
C PRO A 68 -3.46 -0.98 -12.98
N TYR A 69 -3.01 0.28 -12.98
CA TYR A 69 -2.99 1.11 -14.19
C TYR A 69 -1.84 0.78 -15.13
N ALA A 70 -0.69 0.43 -14.58
CA ALA A 70 0.50 0.12 -15.37
C ALA A 70 1.34 -0.95 -14.68
N LEU A 71 2.11 -1.66 -15.48
CA LEU A 71 3.17 -2.55 -15.03
C LEU A 71 4.52 -1.97 -15.44
N PRO A 72 5.62 -2.32 -14.77
CA PRO A 72 6.95 -2.00 -15.24
C PRO A 72 7.15 -2.46 -16.69
N ALA A 73 7.73 -1.60 -17.53
CA ALA A 73 8.01 -1.94 -18.93
C ALA A 73 9.04 -3.07 -19.07
N GLU A 74 9.89 -3.24 -18.05
CA GLU A 74 10.92 -4.28 -18.01
C GLU A 74 10.69 -5.22 -16.84
N ASN A 75 10.76 -6.54 -17.07
CA ASN A 75 10.62 -7.61 -16.07
C ASN A 75 9.40 -7.45 -15.15
N PRO A 76 8.19 -7.18 -15.65
CA PRO A 76 7.01 -6.94 -14.81
C PRO A 76 6.70 -8.11 -13.86
N GLU A 77 7.08 -9.32 -14.21
CA GLU A 77 6.90 -10.53 -13.41
C GLU A 77 7.72 -10.54 -12.11
N LYS A 78 8.70 -9.63 -11.97
CA LYS A 78 9.54 -9.48 -10.77
C LYS A 78 9.06 -8.36 -9.85
N ALA A 79 8.04 -7.63 -10.25
CA ALA A 79 7.43 -6.59 -9.43
C ALA A 79 6.44 -7.17 -8.41
N PHE A 80 6.02 -6.37 -7.45
CA PHE A 80 4.99 -6.69 -6.45
C PHE A 80 5.29 -7.96 -5.66
N VAL A 81 6.51 -8.09 -5.17
CA VAL A 81 6.99 -9.22 -4.39
C VAL A 81 7.56 -8.77 -3.04
N VAL A 82 7.51 -9.67 -2.07
CA VAL A 82 8.14 -9.46 -0.76
C VAL A 82 9.63 -9.72 -0.89
N ILE A 83 10.43 -8.72 -0.52
CA ILE A 83 11.90 -8.74 -0.57
C ILE A 83 12.51 -8.57 0.82
N PRO A 84 13.76 -8.98 1.06
CA PRO A 84 14.44 -8.73 2.33
C PRO A 84 14.77 -7.24 2.49
N GLY A 85 14.73 -6.74 3.73
CA GLY A 85 15.10 -5.38 4.07
C GLY A 85 15.70 -5.30 5.47
N ASP A 86 17.02 -5.32 5.57
CA ASP A 86 17.75 -5.29 6.86
C ASP A 86 17.54 -3.98 7.64
N PHE A 87 17.03 -2.94 6.96
CA PHE A 87 16.67 -1.66 7.56
C PHE A 87 15.30 -1.66 8.25
N VAL A 88 14.49 -2.70 8.03
CA VAL A 88 13.15 -2.81 8.63
C VAL A 88 13.29 -3.20 10.10
N THR A 89 12.68 -2.40 10.97
CA THR A 89 12.67 -2.64 12.41
C THR A 89 11.31 -3.20 12.87
N THR A 90 11.29 -3.71 14.09
CA THR A 90 10.06 -4.12 14.78
C THR A 90 9.78 -3.24 16.01
N GLU A 91 10.27 -2.00 15.98
CA GLU A 91 10.14 -1.04 17.08
C GLU A 91 8.94 -0.10 16.88
N ASP A 92 8.59 0.15 15.63
CA ASP A 92 7.47 1.01 15.24
C ASP A 92 6.78 0.51 13.95
N GLY A 93 5.68 1.17 13.56
CA GLY A 93 4.91 0.84 12.36
C GLY A 93 4.30 -0.56 12.40
N THR A 94 4.48 -1.32 11.33
CA THR A 94 3.95 -2.69 11.19
C THR A 94 5.05 -3.76 11.08
N GLY A 95 6.30 -3.35 10.95
CA GLY A 95 7.43 -4.26 10.64
C GLY A 95 7.44 -4.74 9.19
N ILE A 96 6.63 -4.14 8.32
CA ILE A 96 6.60 -4.33 6.87
C ILE A 96 6.64 -2.94 6.23
N VAL A 97 7.57 -2.72 5.31
CA VAL A 97 7.80 -1.42 4.66
C VAL A 97 7.50 -1.53 3.18
N HIS A 98 6.72 -0.59 2.65
CA HIS A 98 6.54 -0.43 1.22
C HIS A 98 7.78 0.21 0.60
N THR A 99 8.31 -0.41 -0.45
CA THR A 99 9.48 0.07 -1.19
C THR A 99 9.06 0.58 -2.56
N ALA A 100 9.35 1.85 -2.86
CA ALA A 100 9.00 2.53 -4.11
C ALA A 100 10.26 2.88 -4.94
N PRO A 101 10.79 1.96 -5.76
CA PRO A 101 12.12 2.09 -6.37
C PRO A 101 12.27 3.24 -7.36
N THR A 102 11.16 3.82 -7.84
CA THR A 102 11.21 4.89 -8.84
C THR A 102 11.55 6.26 -8.25
N PHE A 103 11.18 6.53 -6.98
CA PHE A 103 11.23 7.87 -6.41
C PHE A 103 12.08 8.00 -5.13
N GLY A 104 12.50 6.89 -4.52
CA GLY A 104 13.38 6.86 -3.36
C GLY A 104 14.77 6.34 -3.72
N ALA A 105 15.85 7.06 -3.39
CA ALA A 105 17.20 6.61 -3.70
C ALA A 105 17.58 5.33 -2.94
N ASP A 106 17.19 5.24 -1.67
CA ASP A 106 17.43 4.06 -0.84
C ASP A 106 16.54 2.91 -1.30
N ASP A 107 15.27 3.19 -1.62
CA ASP A 107 14.33 2.21 -2.17
C ASP A 107 14.82 1.64 -3.51
N ALA A 108 15.33 2.52 -4.39
CA ALA A 108 15.89 2.11 -5.68
C ALA A 108 17.06 1.13 -5.50
N LYS A 109 17.95 1.39 -4.53
CA LYS A 109 19.08 0.52 -4.22
C LYS A 109 18.59 -0.84 -3.71
N VAL A 110 17.69 -0.86 -2.73
CA VAL A 110 17.15 -2.10 -2.15
C VAL A 110 16.44 -2.94 -3.22
N ALA A 111 15.63 -2.30 -4.06
CA ALA A 111 14.93 -2.97 -5.15
C ALA A 111 15.90 -3.54 -6.19
N ALA A 112 16.93 -2.78 -6.58
CA ALA A 112 17.96 -3.23 -7.53
C ALA A 112 18.74 -4.44 -7.00
N ASP A 113 19.13 -4.40 -5.72
CA ASP A 113 19.85 -5.51 -5.06
C ASP A 113 18.97 -6.78 -5.01
N ALA A 114 17.65 -6.63 -4.92
CA ALA A 114 16.67 -7.73 -4.96
C ALA A 114 16.20 -8.11 -6.38
N GLY A 115 16.65 -7.39 -7.42
CA GLY A 115 16.23 -7.62 -8.81
C GLY A 115 14.81 -7.19 -9.14
N VAL A 116 14.22 -6.31 -8.32
CA VAL A 116 12.88 -5.73 -8.55
C VAL A 116 12.99 -4.52 -9.48
N PRO A 117 12.21 -4.46 -10.58
CA PRO A 117 12.27 -3.35 -11.52
C PRO A 117 11.66 -2.07 -10.95
N ALA A 118 12.16 -0.92 -11.41
CA ALA A 118 11.50 0.36 -11.18
C ALA A 118 10.19 0.42 -11.97
N MET A 119 9.20 1.14 -11.44
CA MET A 119 7.93 1.40 -12.12
C MET A 119 8.14 2.47 -13.21
N LEU A 120 8.65 2.03 -14.37
CA LEU A 120 8.85 2.85 -15.55
C LEU A 120 7.98 2.31 -16.69
N VAL A 121 7.48 3.21 -17.52
CA VAL A 121 6.69 2.92 -18.72
C VAL A 121 7.40 3.48 -19.95
N HIS A 122 6.99 3.09 -21.15
CA HIS A 122 7.51 3.71 -22.38
C HIS A 122 6.70 4.95 -22.74
N ASP A 123 7.39 6.06 -23.01
CA ASP A 123 6.78 7.23 -23.64
C ASP A 123 6.55 7.00 -25.16
N ASP A 124 5.94 7.97 -25.85
CA ASP A 124 5.68 7.91 -27.28
C ASP A 124 6.95 7.79 -28.16
N ARG A 125 8.12 8.04 -27.56
CA ARG A 125 9.43 7.93 -28.22
C ARG A 125 10.15 6.63 -27.86
N GLY A 126 9.54 5.80 -27.04
CA GLY A 126 10.12 4.56 -26.55
C GLY A 126 11.13 4.72 -25.41
N ASN A 127 11.22 5.89 -24.77
CA ASN A 127 12.08 6.07 -23.62
C ASN A 127 11.39 5.55 -22.34
N LEU A 128 12.15 4.97 -21.45
CA LEU A 128 11.68 4.61 -20.12
C LEU A 128 11.51 5.87 -19.26
N VAL A 129 10.32 6.06 -18.74
CA VAL A 129 9.92 7.25 -17.97
C VAL A 129 9.04 6.86 -16.77
N PRO A 130 9.09 7.63 -15.67
CA PRO A 130 8.19 7.41 -14.53
C PRO A 130 6.73 7.70 -14.89
N LEU A 131 5.78 7.22 -14.08
CA LEU A 131 4.34 7.52 -14.21
C LEU A 131 4.00 8.99 -13.89
N VAL A 132 4.95 9.75 -13.39
CA VAL A 132 4.82 11.20 -13.14
C VAL A 132 5.82 11.94 -14.01
N ASP A 133 5.37 12.96 -14.74
CA ASP A 133 6.21 13.77 -15.61
C ASP A 133 7.09 14.76 -14.81
N LEU A 134 7.99 15.46 -15.50
CA LEU A 134 8.89 16.45 -14.89
C LEU A 134 8.16 17.67 -14.33
N GLN A 135 6.90 17.89 -14.68
CA GLN A 135 6.04 18.92 -14.15
C GLN A 135 5.27 18.45 -12.90
N GLY A 136 5.37 17.17 -12.54
CA GLY A 136 4.67 16.57 -11.40
C GLY A 136 3.25 16.13 -11.72
N ARG A 137 2.93 15.83 -13.00
CA ARG A 137 1.61 15.37 -13.44
C ARG A 137 1.64 13.87 -13.74
N PHE A 138 0.55 13.21 -13.43
CA PHE A 138 0.34 11.82 -13.84
C PHE A 138 0.30 11.70 -15.35
N ARG A 139 0.98 10.68 -15.89
CA ARG A 139 0.97 10.33 -17.30
C ARG A 139 -0.35 9.68 -17.72
N PRO A 140 -0.61 9.56 -19.06
CA PRO A 140 -1.84 8.96 -19.58
C PRO A 140 -2.14 7.55 -19.05
N GLU A 141 -1.12 6.78 -18.73
CA GLU A 141 -1.23 5.42 -18.18
C GLU A 141 -2.01 5.38 -16.85
N MET A 142 -2.11 6.51 -16.14
CA MET A 142 -2.84 6.61 -14.88
C MET A 142 -4.36 6.80 -15.05
N GLY A 143 -4.89 6.59 -16.25
CA GLY A 143 -6.33 6.58 -16.53
C GLY A 143 -7.04 7.85 -16.07
N GLU A 144 -8.00 7.75 -15.16
CA GLU A 144 -8.77 8.89 -14.66
C GLU A 144 -7.93 9.94 -13.91
N PHE A 145 -6.74 9.59 -13.44
CA PHE A 145 -5.82 10.53 -12.79
C PHE A 145 -4.87 11.21 -13.79
N ALA A 146 -4.91 10.83 -15.07
CA ALA A 146 -4.03 11.38 -16.11
C ALA A 146 -4.12 12.90 -16.17
N GLY A 147 -2.96 13.55 -16.21
CA GLY A 147 -2.85 15.00 -16.27
C GLY A 147 -3.05 15.73 -14.92
N MET A 148 -3.52 15.08 -13.87
CA MET A 148 -3.59 15.68 -12.54
C MET A 148 -2.18 15.85 -11.97
N TYR A 149 -1.95 16.94 -11.27
CA TYR A 149 -0.75 17.08 -10.46
C TYR A 149 -0.82 16.18 -9.23
N VAL A 150 0.32 15.58 -8.87
CA VAL A 150 0.45 14.76 -7.67
C VAL A 150 0.32 15.56 -6.36
N LYS A 151 0.48 16.89 -6.44
CA LYS A 151 0.31 17.82 -5.31
C LYS A 151 -0.47 19.04 -5.74
N ASN A 152 -1.37 19.51 -4.88
CA ASN A 152 -2.16 20.71 -5.15
C ASN A 152 -1.31 21.98 -5.32
N GLU A 153 -0.17 22.06 -4.64
CA GLU A 153 0.76 23.20 -4.72
C GLU A 153 1.38 23.40 -6.10
N TYR A 154 1.20 22.47 -7.02
CA TYR A 154 1.70 22.59 -8.40
C TYR A 154 0.69 23.25 -9.35
N TYR A 155 -0.58 23.40 -8.92
CA TYR A 155 -1.56 24.18 -9.67
C TYR A 155 -1.32 25.68 -9.47
N ASN A 156 -1.77 26.49 -10.44
CA ASN A 156 -1.89 27.92 -10.23
C ASN A 156 -3.04 28.21 -9.26
N GLU A 157 -2.99 29.35 -8.58
CA GLU A 157 -4.03 29.76 -7.64
C GLU A 157 -5.42 29.79 -8.32
N GLY A 158 -6.36 29.02 -7.76
CA GLY A 158 -7.72 28.91 -8.26
C GLY A 158 -7.93 27.89 -9.39
N GLU A 159 -6.89 27.17 -9.81
CA GLU A 159 -6.98 26.06 -10.78
C GLU A 159 -6.97 24.68 -10.10
N GLU A 160 -6.84 24.63 -8.78
CA GLU A 160 -6.81 23.40 -8.03
C GLU A 160 -8.15 22.65 -8.15
N PRO A 161 -8.15 21.33 -8.31
CA PRO A 161 -9.37 20.56 -8.30
C PRO A 161 -10.01 20.61 -6.90
N GLU A 162 -11.33 20.43 -6.84
CA GLU A 162 -12.07 20.34 -5.57
C GLU A 162 -11.48 19.30 -4.62
N ARG A 163 -10.92 18.21 -5.18
CA ARG A 163 -10.24 17.13 -4.45
C ARG A 163 -8.88 16.87 -5.07
N SER A 164 -7.84 16.88 -4.24
CA SER A 164 -6.49 16.53 -4.67
C SER A 164 -6.38 15.09 -5.20
N ALA A 165 -5.30 14.77 -5.91
CA ALA A 165 -5.09 13.44 -6.47
C ALA A 165 -5.06 12.35 -5.38
N ASP A 166 -4.39 12.59 -4.27
CA ASP A 166 -4.32 11.67 -3.14
C ASP A 166 -5.68 11.42 -2.49
N VAL A 167 -6.52 12.46 -2.35
CA VAL A 167 -7.90 12.31 -1.87
C VAL A 167 -8.74 11.46 -2.84
N GLN A 168 -8.62 11.69 -4.15
CA GLN A 168 -9.36 10.91 -5.14
C GLN A 168 -8.90 9.46 -5.20
N ILE A 169 -7.59 9.20 -5.08
CA ILE A 169 -7.03 7.85 -4.97
C ILE A 169 -7.55 7.16 -3.71
N ALA A 170 -7.53 7.85 -2.57
CA ALA A 170 -8.04 7.28 -1.32
C ALA A 170 -9.53 6.92 -1.42
N ILE A 171 -10.35 7.76 -2.07
CA ILE A 171 -11.77 7.47 -2.31
C ILE A 171 -11.91 6.24 -3.20
N LYS A 172 -11.16 6.16 -4.29
CA LYS A 172 -11.21 5.01 -5.21
C LYS A 172 -10.85 3.70 -4.51
N LEU A 173 -9.78 3.68 -3.73
CA LEU A 173 -9.38 2.50 -2.96
C LEU A 173 -10.45 2.13 -1.92
N LYS A 174 -11.06 3.12 -1.29
CA LYS A 174 -12.15 2.93 -0.35
C LYS A 174 -13.38 2.30 -0.99
N ASP A 175 -13.78 2.80 -2.17
CA ASP A 175 -14.94 2.29 -2.89
C ASP A 175 -14.69 0.88 -3.46
N GLY A 176 -13.42 0.49 -3.65
CA GLY A 176 -12.99 -0.85 -4.04
C GLY A 176 -12.80 -1.83 -2.87
N ASP A 177 -13.18 -1.47 -1.64
CA ASP A 177 -12.93 -2.25 -0.40
C ASP A 177 -11.44 -2.56 -0.12
N GLU A 178 -10.53 -1.83 -0.78
CA GLU A 178 -9.08 -2.07 -0.70
C GLU A 178 -8.42 -1.27 0.44
N VAL A 179 -9.15 -0.36 1.07
CA VAL A 179 -8.67 0.40 2.22
C VAL A 179 -9.06 -0.27 3.52
N ILE A 180 -8.09 -0.87 4.14
CA ILE A 180 -8.13 -1.13 5.58
C ILE A 180 -8.00 0.26 6.23
N SER A 181 -9.01 0.68 6.99
CA SER A 181 -8.89 1.95 7.72
C SER A 181 -7.57 1.93 8.47
N ALA A 182 -6.72 2.90 8.17
CA ALA A 182 -5.51 3.11 8.95
C ALA A 182 -5.92 3.28 10.41
N LEU A 183 -5.40 2.43 11.22
CA LEU A 183 -5.46 2.49 12.67
C LEU A 183 -4.73 3.74 13.16
#